data_6d2e0ccbeca88a41ac3b77bd29a88866
#
_entry.id   6d2e0ccbeca88a41ac3b77bd29a88866
#
_cell.length_a   1.000
_cell.length_b   1.000
_cell.length_c   1.000
_cell.angle_alpha   90.00
_cell.angle_beta   90.00
_cell.angle_gamma   90.00
#
_symmetry.space_group_name_H-M   'P 1'
#
loop_
_entity.id
_entity.type
_entity.pdbx_description
1 polymer ?
#
loop_
_entity_poly.entity_id
_entity_poly.type
_entity_poly.pdbx_seq_one_letter_code
_entity_poly.pdbx_strand_id
1 'polypeptide(L)'
;GTGSGCIPISLKLSIPHAEVSAMDISMGALGVAKENAKRHQSDVDLFLFDFLDTSDWNELPKYDVIVSNPPYIPETEQHTMHTNVKDFEPGQALFVPGDDAQLFYRHIAEFGLVHLNEGGAVYCELHVDHATATQELFKEAGYSFTELRQDMHGNNRMLKAQK
;
A
#
# COMPACT_ATOMS: atom_id res chain seq x y z
N GLY A 1 -5.72 2.14 -0.84
CA GLY A 1 -5.29 3.51 -0.97
C GLY A 1 -4.47 3.79 -2.21
N THR A 2 -5.07 3.68 -3.41
CA THR A 2 -4.32 3.93 -4.65
C THR A 2 -4.09 5.42 -4.92
N GLY A 3 -4.86 6.30 -4.28
CA GLY A 3 -4.78 7.73 -4.46
C GLY A 3 -4.99 8.14 -5.92
N SER A 4 -4.01 8.81 -6.50
CA SER A 4 -4.03 9.25 -7.90
C SER A 4 -3.85 8.12 -8.94
N GLY A 5 -3.63 6.88 -8.52
CA GLY A 5 -3.36 5.75 -9.40
C GLY A 5 -1.91 5.69 -9.92
N CYS A 6 -0.98 6.43 -9.32
CA CYS A 6 0.40 6.52 -9.81
C CYS A 6 1.08 5.14 -9.87
N ILE A 7 0.99 4.34 -8.81
CA ILE A 7 1.61 3.01 -8.76
C ILE A 7 1.00 2.05 -9.79
N PRO A 8 -0.32 1.79 -9.80
CA PRO A 8 -0.89 0.80 -10.71
C PRO A 8 -0.77 1.20 -12.19
N ILE A 9 -0.90 2.49 -12.51
CA ILE A 9 -0.71 2.98 -13.87
C ILE A 9 0.73 2.76 -14.33
N SER A 10 1.72 3.10 -13.49
CA SER A 10 3.13 2.88 -13.81
C SER A 10 3.47 1.40 -13.98
N LEU A 11 2.90 0.53 -13.15
CA LEU A 11 3.06 -0.92 -13.27
C LEU A 11 2.47 -1.42 -14.60
N LYS A 12 1.24 -1.03 -14.92
CA LYS A 12 0.59 -1.46 -16.17
C LYS A 12 1.34 -1.01 -17.42
N LEU A 13 1.87 0.21 -17.41
CA LEU A 13 2.67 0.73 -18.53
C LEU A 13 4.02 0.00 -18.67
N SER A 14 4.64 -0.37 -17.53
CA SER A 14 5.92 -1.07 -17.50
C SER A 14 5.78 -2.56 -17.82
N ILE A 15 4.65 -3.16 -17.50
CA ILE A 15 4.35 -4.58 -17.67
C ILE A 15 2.99 -4.72 -18.38
N PRO A 16 2.90 -4.48 -19.70
CA PRO A 16 1.62 -4.35 -20.40
C PRO A 16 0.73 -5.60 -20.34
N HIS A 17 1.32 -6.79 -20.19
CA HIS A 17 0.61 -8.06 -20.09
C HIS A 17 0.10 -8.39 -18.68
N ALA A 18 0.51 -7.63 -17.66
CA ALA A 18 0.01 -7.83 -16.30
C ALA A 18 -1.46 -7.41 -16.19
N GLU A 19 -2.23 -8.17 -15.43
CA GLU A 19 -3.54 -7.75 -14.93
C GLU A 19 -3.31 -6.93 -13.67
N VAL A 20 -3.69 -5.65 -13.71
CA VAL A 20 -3.45 -4.72 -12.60
C VAL A 20 -4.77 -4.20 -12.07
N SER A 21 -5.02 -4.43 -10.80
CA SER A 21 -6.15 -3.87 -10.08
C SER A 21 -5.67 -2.98 -8.94
N ALA A 22 -6.47 -1.99 -8.56
CA ALA A 22 -6.17 -1.13 -7.43
C ALA A 22 -7.44 -0.62 -6.76
N MET A 23 -7.33 -0.41 -5.46
CA MET A 23 -8.47 -0.03 -4.61
C MET A 23 -8.20 1.26 -3.85
N ASP A 24 -9.28 1.94 -3.50
CA ASP A 24 -9.28 3.07 -2.56
C ASP A 24 -10.62 3.13 -1.83
N ILE A 25 -10.60 3.63 -0.60
CA ILE A 25 -11.82 3.92 0.15
C ILE A 25 -12.49 5.23 -0.31
N SER A 26 -11.75 6.10 -0.98
CA SER A 26 -12.19 7.40 -1.45
C SER A 26 -12.65 7.37 -2.90
N MET A 27 -13.94 7.61 -3.12
CA MET A 27 -14.50 7.82 -4.47
C MET A 27 -13.83 8.98 -5.21
N GLY A 28 -13.40 10.02 -4.48
CA GLY A 28 -12.69 11.17 -5.06
C GLY A 28 -11.32 10.76 -5.59
N ALA A 29 -10.56 9.98 -4.83
CA ALA A 29 -9.27 9.44 -5.25
C ALA A 29 -9.42 8.54 -6.49
N LEU A 30 -10.41 7.64 -6.48
CA LEU A 30 -10.72 6.78 -7.63
C LEU A 30 -11.12 7.59 -8.87
N GLY A 31 -11.82 8.72 -8.70
CA GLY A 31 -12.13 9.63 -9.80
C GLY A 31 -10.85 10.15 -10.46
N VAL A 32 -9.90 10.64 -9.67
CA VAL A 32 -8.58 11.11 -10.15
C VAL A 32 -7.79 9.96 -10.81
N ALA A 33 -7.75 8.79 -10.18
CA ALA A 33 -7.07 7.62 -10.72
C ALA A 33 -7.63 7.21 -12.10
N LYS A 34 -8.96 7.21 -12.26
CA LYS A 34 -9.63 6.91 -13.53
C LYS A 34 -9.28 7.92 -14.64
N GLU A 35 -9.24 9.21 -14.30
CA GLU A 35 -8.83 10.24 -15.26
C GLU A 35 -7.37 10.07 -15.68
N ASN A 36 -6.48 9.78 -14.73
CA ASN A 36 -5.07 9.52 -15.00
C ASN A 36 -4.89 8.25 -15.86
N ALA A 37 -5.56 7.15 -15.51
CA ALA A 37 -5.53 5.91 -16.30
C ALA A 37 -5.97 6.15 -17.74
N LYS A 38 -7.06 6.89 -17.95
CA LYS A 38 -7.54 7.29 -19.28
C LYS A 38 -6.51 8.14 -20.03
N ARG A 39 -5.91 9.14 -19.37
CA ARG A 39 -4.89 10.02 -19.98
C ARG A 39 -3.67 9.24 -20.45
N HIS A 40 -3.26 8.23 -19.69
CA HIS A 40 -2.11 7.37 -20.00
C HIS A 40 -2.46 6.13 -20.83
N GLN A 41 -3.73 5.96 -21.24
CA GLN A 41 -4.23 4.80 -21.97
C GLN A 41 -3.87 3.48 -21.26
N SER A 42 -3.95 3.51 -19.93
CA SER A 42 -3.59 2.40 -19.05
C SER A 42 -4.85 1.67 -18.60
N ASP A 43 -4.93 0.37 -18.90
CA ASP A 43 -6.05 -0.48 -18.49
C ASP A 43 -5.79 -1.04 -17.11
N VAL A 44 -6.33 -0.36 -16.09
CA VAL A 44 -6.24 -0.72 -14.66
C VAL A 44 -7.66 -0.86 -14.12
N ASP A 45 -7.93 -1.98 -13.45
CA ASP A 45 -9.20 -2.18 -12.74
C ASP A 45 -9.19 -1.39 -11.43
N LEU A 46 -10.09 -0.39 -11.31
CA LEU A 46 -10.17 0.53 -10.19
C LEU A 46 -11.50 0.39 -9.47
N PHE A 47 -11.48 0.00 -8.19
CA PHE A 47 -12.69 -0.26 -7.43
C PHE A 47 -12.66 0.34 -6.02
N LEU A 48 -13.87 0.65 -5.49
CA LEU A 48 -14.07 1.15 -4.14
C LEU A 48 -13.99 -0.01 -3.16
N PHE A 49 -13.13 0.12 -2.15
CA PHE A 49 -12.96 -0.92 -1.15
C PHE A 49 -12.38 -0.36 0.15
N ASP A 50 -12.97 -0.73 1.28
CA ASP A 50 -12.38 -0.48 2.59
C ASP A 50 -11.45 -1.65 2.96
N PHE A 51 -10.15 -1.42 2.87
CA PHE A 51 -9.15 -2.47 3.13
C PHE A 51 -9.11 -2.89 4.60
N LEU A 52 -9.54 -2.04 5.52
CA LEU A 52 -9.59 -2.38 6.94
C LEU A 52 -10.83 -3.19 7.32
N ASP A 53 -11.86 -3.24 6.46
CA ASP A 53 -12.98 -4.16 6.62
C ASP A 53 -12.61 -5.55 6.06
N THR A 54 -12.20 -6.43 6.96
CA THR A 54 -11.75 -7.79 6.59
C THR A 54 -12.88 -8.73 6.15
N SER A 55 -14.15 -8.36 6.39
CA SER A 55 -15.32 -9.19 6.03
C SER A 55 -15.43 -9.44 4.53
N ASP A 56 -15.03 -8.46 3.73
CA ASP A 56 -15.15 -8.47 2.28
C ASP A 56 -13.90 -8.99 1.55
N TRP A 57 -12.83 -9.31 2.28
CA TRP A 57 -11.58 -9.82 1.67
C TRP A 57 -11.81 -11.09 0.84
N ASN A 58 -12.71 -11.96 1.28
CA ASN A 58 -13.00 -13.23 0.58
C ASN A 58 -13.53 -13.05 -0.86
N GLU A 59 -13.99 -11.85 -1.21
CA GLU A 59 -14.44 -11.52 -2.56
C GLU A 59 -13.28 -11.19 -3.51
N LEU A 60 -12.08 -10.95 -2.96
CA LEU A 60 -10.90 -10.57 -3.74
C LEU A 60 -10.16 -11.80 -4.28
N PRO A 61 -9.59 -11.70 -5.49
CA PRO A 61 -8.82 -12.79 -6.07
C PRO A 61 -7.47 -12.99 -5.36
N LYS A 62 -6.72 -13.98 -5.83
CA LYS A 62 -5.31 -14.14 -5.49
C LYS A 62 -4.44 -13.34 -6.44
N TYR A 63 -3.29 -12.91 -5.95
CA TYR A 63 -2.33 -12.06 -6.64
C TYR A 63 -0.94 -12.67 -6.65
N ASP A 64 -0.15 -12.38 -7.68
CA ASP A 64 1.28 -12.70 -7.70
C ASP A 64 2.09 -11.63 -6.96
N VAL A 65 1.59 -10.39 -7.00
CA VAL A 65 2.24 -9.24 -6.37
C VAL A 65 1.20 -8.33 -5.73
N ILE A 66 1.47 -7.92 -4.51
CA ILE A 66 0.72 -6.88 -3.79
C ILE A 66 1.69 -5.72 -3.54
N VAL A 67 1.29 -4.50 -3.91
CA VAL A 67 2.09 -3.29 -3.70
C VAL A 67 1.28 -2.28 -2.91
N SER A 68 1.87 -1.71 -1.88
CA SER A 68 1.21 -0.67 -1.06
C SER A 68 2.20 0.39 -0.58
N ASN A 69 1.74 1.64 -0.64
CA ASN A 69 2.28 2.74 0.16
C ASN A 69 1.16 3.17 1.13
N PRO A 70 1.01 2.46 2.25
CA PRO A 70 -0.10 2.72 3.16
C PRO A 70 0.15 3.97 4.01
N PRO A 71 -0.89 4.57 4.58
CA PRO A 71 -0.72 5.54 5.66
C PRO A 71 0.06 4.90 6.83
N TYR A 72 0.99 5.66 7.41
CA TYR A 72 1.82 5.16 8.50
C TYR A 72 2.04 6.19 9.62
N ILE A 73 1.41 7.37 9.53
CA ILE A 73 1.56 8.44 10.54
C ILE A 73 0.37 8.37 11.49
N PRO A 74 0.58 8.15 12.80
CA PRO A 74 -0.50 8.22 13.77
C PRO A 74 -1.20 9.58 13.77
N GLU A 75 -2.53 9.59 13.92
CA GLU A 75 -3.30 10.85 14.00
C GLU A 75 -2.80 11.77 15.12
N THR A 76 -2.27 11.21 16.21
CA THR A 76 -1.69 11.97 17.31
C THR A 76 -0.47 12.80 16.92
N GLU A 77 0.26 12.41 15.88
CA GLU A 77 1.41 13.14 15.37
C GLU A 77 1.06 14.28 14.42
N GLN A 78 -0.21 14.43 14.06
CA GLN A 78 -0.69 15.47 13.14
C GLN A 78 -0.24 16.88 13.51
N HIS A 79 -0.06 17.15 14.81
CA HIS A 79 0.32 18.47 15.31
C HIS A 79 1.80 18.81 15.11
N THR A 80 2.66 17.82 14.87
CA THR A 80 4.11 17.99 14.72
C THR A 80 4.58 18.16 13.28
N MET A 81 3.69 17.97 12.30
CA MET A 81 4.02 18.01 10.89
C MET A 81 4.11 19.43 10.33
N HIS A 82 5.01 19.63 9.35
CA HIS A 82 5.11 20.87 8.59
C HIS A 82 3.82 21.19 7.83
N THR A 83 3.42 22.45 7.80
CA THR A 83 2.21 22.98 7.15
C THR A 83 2.09 22.56 5.68
N ASN A 84 3.20 22.48 4.96
CA ASN A 84 3.21 22.09 3.54
C ASN A 84 2.66 20.70 3.25
N VAL A 85 2.73 19.76 4.19
CA VAL A 85 2.19 18.41 4.01
C VAL A 85 0.69 18.38 4.33
N LYS A 86 0.27 19.15 5.36
CA LYS A 86 -1.14 19.22 5.78
C LYS A 86 -2.06 19.87 4.76
N ASP A 87 -1.55 20.86 4.04
CA ASP A 87 -2.35 21.73 3.17
C ASP A 87 -2.55 21.13 1.76
N PHE A 88 -1.74 20.17 1.35
CA PHE A 88 -1.71 19.65 -0.01
C PHE A 88 -2.03 18.17 -0.15
N GLU A 89 -1.99 17.38 0.94
CA GLU A 89 -2.36 15.98 0.91
C GLU A 89 -3.64 15.70 1.71
N PRO A 90 -4.57 14.89 1.19
CA PRO A 90 -5.76 14.49 1.94
C PRO A 90 -5.33 13.77 3.23
N GLY A 91 -5.86 14.19 4.40
CA GLY A 91 -5.50 13.61 5.68
C GLY A 91 -5.63 12.09 5.74
N GLN A 92 -6.62 11.52 5.05
CA GLN A 92 -6.82 10.07 4.92
C GLN A 92 -5.66 9.34 4.22
N ALA A 93 -4.86 10.03 3.41
CA ALA A 93 -3.70 9.44 2.73
C ALA A 93 -2.46 9.37 3.62
N LEU A 94 -2.43 10.11 4.72
CA LEU A 94 -1.26 10.25 5.59
C LEU A 94 -1.43 9.57 6.93
N PHE A 95 -2.65 9.64 7.52
CA PHE A 95 -2.87 9.27 8.89
C PHE A 95 -3.51 7.91 9.05
N VAL A 96 -3.00 7.18 10.05
CA VAL A 96 -3.58 5.93 10.51
C VAL A 96 -4.61 6.24 11.60
N PRO A 97 -5.80 5.64 11.58
CA PRO A 97 -6.75 5.77 12.66
C PRO A 97 -6.12 5.36 14.01
N GLY A 98 -6.23 6.25 15.02
CA GLY A 98 -5.64 6.02 16.34
C GLY A 98 -4.12 6.18 16.38
N ASP A 99 -3.47 5.41 17.27
CA ASP A 99 -2.04 5.56 17.60
C ASP A 99 -1.15 4.45 17.01
N ASP A 100 -1.73 3.55 16.22
CA ASP A 100 -1.04 2.36 15.77
C ASP A 100 -0.46 2.49 14.35
N ALA A 101 0.78 2.96 14.25
CA ALA A 101 1.51 3.09 12.99
C ALA A 101 1.66 1.76 12.19
N GLN A 102 1.43 0.60 12.85
CA GLN A 102 1.55 -0.72 12.23
C GLN A 102 0.20 -1.28 11.74
N LEU A 103 -0.92 -0.58 11.94
CA LEU A 103 -2.26 -1.07 11.62
C LEU A 103 -2.37 -1.60 10.18
N PHE A 104 -2.02 -0.78 9.19
CA PHE A 104 -2.10 -1.19 7.79
C PHE A 104 -1.12 -2.31 7.45
N TYR A 105 0.08 -2.29 8.03
CA TYR A 105 1.07 -3.34 7.76
C TYR A 105 0.63 -4.71 8.28
N ARG A 106 -0.07 -4.76 9.45
CA ARG A 106 -0.67 -6.01 9.92
C ARG A 106 -1.72 -6.53 8.95
N HIS A 107 -2.66 -5.68 8.55
CA HIS A 107 -3.69 -6.08 7.59
C HIS A 107 -3.09 -6.51 6.25
N ILE A 108 -2.05 -5.82 5.76
CA ILE A 108 -1.34 -6.21 4.53
C ILE A 108 -0.65 -7.56 4.70
N ALA A 109 -0.01 -7.81 5.84
CA ALA A 109 0.64 -9.10 6.12
C ALA A 109 -0.39 -10.24 6.16
N GLU A 110 -1.49 -10.08 6.88
CA GLU A 110 -2.59 -11.05 6.97
C GLU A 110 -3.23 -11.30 5.59
N PHE A 111 -3.57 -10.23 4.87
CA PHE A 111 -4.13 -10.31 3.53
C PHE A 111 -3.22 -11.05 2.57
N GLY A 112 -1.93 -10.73 2.59
CA GLY A 112 -0.95 -11.37 1.70
C GLY A 112 -0.81 -12.87 1.95
N LEU A 113 -0.88 -13.34 3.20
CA LEU A 113 -0.85 -14.78 3.50
C LEU A 113 -2.04 -15.53 2.90
N VAL A 114 -3.20 -14.90 2.79
CA VAL A 114 -4.41 -15.49 2.21
C VAL A 114 -4.42 -15.33 0.69
N HIS A 115 -4.12 -14.13 0.21
CA HIS A 115 -4.36 -13.72 -1.18
C HIS A 115 -3.13 -13.72 -2.09
N LEU A 116 -1.93 -14.05 -1.60
CA LEU A 116 -0.81 -14.32 -2.50
C LEU A 116 -0.89 -15.73 -3.08
N ASN A 117 -0.57 -15.85 -4.36
CA ASN A 117 -0.22 -17.11 -4.98
C ASN A 117 1.08 -17.67 -4.37
N GLU A 118 1.35 -18.96 -4.59
CA GLU A 118 2.62 -19.58 -4.19
C GLU A 118 3.79 -18.84 -4.88
N GLY A 119 4.81 -18.46 -4.09
CA GLY A 119 5.94 -17.68 -4.59
C GLY A 119 5.64 -16.19 -4.82
N GLY A 120 4.41 -15.74 -4.55
CA GLY A 120 4.02 -14.34 -4.63
C GLY A 120 4.68 -13.47 -3.55
N ALA A 121 4.67 -12.16 -3.75
CA ALA A 121 5.33 -11.21 -2.87
C ALA A 121 4.52 -9.94 -2.59
N VAL A 122 4.69 -9.43 -1.37
CA VAL A 122 4.26 -8.08 -0.96
C VAL A 122 5.43 -7.12 -1.08
N TYR A 123 5.15 -5.92 -1.58
CA TYR A 123 6.07 -4.78 -1.57
C TYR A 123 5.40 -3.60 -0.88
N CYS A 124 6.04 -3.06 0.17
CA CYS A 124 5.54 -1.90 0.90
C CYS A 124 6.56 -0.78 0.95
N GLU A 125 6.09 0.47 0.83
CA GLU A 125 6.83 1.61 1.35
C GLU A 125 6.72 1.65 2.87
N LEU A 126 7.78 2.11 3.55
CA LEU A 126 7.89 2.11 5.01
C LEU A 126 8.23 3.48 5.57
N HIS A 127 7.72 3.77 6.76
CA HIS A 127 8.30 4.82 7.59
C HIS A 127 9.69 4.39 8.08
N VAL A 128 10.67 5.28 8.00
CA VAL A 128 12.08 4.97 8.34
C VAL A 128 12.23 4.46 9.77
N ASP A 129 11.54 5.08 10.73
CA ASP A 129 11.66 4.74 12.15
C ASP A 129 10.99 3.41 12.51
N HIS A 130 10.07 2.92 11.67
CA HIS A 130 9.32 1.70 11.90
C HIS A 130 9.75 0.54 10.99
N ALA A 131 10.72 0.75 10.09
CA ALA A 131 11.07 -0.23 9.07
C ALA A 131 11.46 -1.61 9.65
N THR A 132 12.28 -1.65 10.70
CA THR A 132 12.68 -2.90 11.35
C THR A 132 11.50 -3.58 12.05
N ALA A 133 10.67 -2.82 12.77
CA ALA A 133 9.50 -3.37 13.44
C ALA A 133 8.50 -3.95 12.42
N THR A 134 8.31 -3.28 11.27
CA THR A 134 7.46 -3.79 10.20
C THR A 134 8.03 -5.05 9.58
N GLN A 135 9.35 -5.15 9.39
CA GLN A 135 9.98 -6.37 8.89
C GLN A 135 9.76 -7.55 9.85
N GLU A 136 9.93 -7.35 11.16
CA GLU A 136 9.70 -8.40 12.16
C GLU A 136 8.23 -8.82 12.17
N LEU A 137 7.29 -7.88 12.06
CA LEU A 137 5.86 -8.18 11.94
C LEU A 137 5.57 -9.17 10.78
N PHE A 138 6.15 -8.95 9.60
CA PHE A 138 5.97 -9.86 8.46
C PHE A 138 6.61 -11.23 8.70
N LYS A 139 7.78 -11.30 9.37
CA LYS A 139 8.39 -12.57 9.77
C LYS A 139 7.52 -13.34 10.75
N GLU A 140 7.02 -12.66 11.79
CA GLU A 140 6.13 -13.25 12.80
C GLU A 140 4.81 -13.71 12.19
N ALA A 141 4.30 -13.02 11.19
CA ALA A 141 3.12 -13.44 10.43
C ALA A 141 3.33 -14.73 9.64
N GLY A 142 4.58 -15.13 9.33
CA GLY A 142 4.90 -16.38 8.67
C GLY A 142 5.43 -16.26 7.23
N TYR A 143 5.89 -15.09 6.80
CA TYR A 143 6.55 -14.94 5.52
C TYR A 143 7.93 -15.61 5.53
N SER A 144 8.21 -16.42 4.52
CA SER A 144 9.43 -17.22 4.41
C SER A 144 10.68 -16.40 4.14
N PHE A 145 10.51 -15.23 3.51
CA PHE A 145 11.60 -14.32 3.18
C PHE A 145 11.15 -12.86 3.36
N THR A 146 12.00 -12.04 3.97
CA THR A 146 11.81 -10.59 4.08
C THR A 146 13.10 -9.85 3.80
N GLU A 147 13.05 -8.78 3.01
CA GLU A 147 14.18 -7.93 2.65
C GLU A 147 13.81 -6.46 2.84
N LEU A 148 14.66 -5.72 3.55
CA LEU A 148 14.60 -4.26 3.59
C LEU A 148 15.51 -3.67 2.51
N ARG A 149 15.02 -2.66 1.80
CA ARG A 149 15.80 -1.89 0.84
C ARG A 149 15.86 -0.43 1.24
N GLN A 150 17.01 0.15 0.97
CA GLN A 150 17.29 1.54 1.28
C GLN A 150 16.94 2.46 0.11
N ASP A 151 16.56 3.70 0.44
CA ASP A 151 16.49 4.81 -0.49
C ASP A 151 17.90 5.34 -0.83
N MET A 152 17.96 6.39 -1.67
CA MET A 152 19.23 7.01 -2.07
C MET A 152 19.98 7.71 -0.92
N HIS A 153 19.32 7.91 0.23
CA HIS A 153 19.90 8.50 1.43
C HIS A 153 20.35 7.45 2.45
N GLY A 154 20.18 6.15 2.15
CA GLY A 154 20.55 5.05 3.04
C GLY A 154 19.49 4.70 4.10
N ASN A 155 18.28 5.24 4.00
CA ASN A 155 17.20 4.92 4.91
C ASN A 155 16.40 3.70 4.44
N ASN A 156 16.04 2.80 5.35
CA ASN A 156 15.18 1.67 5.03
C ASN A 156 13.77 2.18 4.70
N ARG A 157 13.39 2.12 3.43
CA ARG A 157 12.14 2.67 2.91
C ARG A 157 11.26 1.67 2.22
N MET A 158 11.75 0.50 1.91
CA MET A 158 10.99 -0.51 1.18
C MET A 158 11.14 -1.87 1.83
N LEU A 159 10.04 -2.59 1.93
CA LEU A 159 10.00 -3.99 2.33
C LEU A 159 9.57 -4.84 1.14
N LYS A 160 10.28 -5.94 0.91
CA LYS A 160 9.79 -7.09 0.17
C LYS A 160 9.54 -8.21 1.16
N ALA A 161 8.36 -8.83 1.11
CA ALA A 161 8.04 -10.03 1.87
C ALA A 161 7.47 -11.10 0.92
N GLN A 162 7.97 -12.33 1.00
CA GLN A 162 7.62 -13.43 0.11
C GLN A 162 7.02 -14.58 0.91
N LYS A 163 5.91 -15.12 0.42
CA LYS A 163 5.21 -16.24 1.03
C LYS A 163 5.96 -17.56 0.85
#